data_5ed71c81f32ef1483020f2562f421520
#
_entry.id   5ed71c81f32ef1483020f2562f421520
#
_cell.length_a   1.000
_cell.length_b   1.000
_cell.length_c   1.000
_cell.angle_alpha   90.00
_cell.angle_beta   90.00
_cell.angle_gamma   90.00
#
_symmetry.space_group_name_H-M   'P 1'
#
loop_
_entity.id
_entity.type
_entity.pdbx_description
1 polymer ?
#
loop_
_entity_poly.entity_id
_entity_poly.type
_entity_poly.pdbx_seq_one_letter_code
_entity_poly.pdbx_strand_id
1 'polypeptide(L)'
;MKKILIVEGNLREENESFSKNGIQTHTESLKDSLSHFTNELSFDVVNPSSDQNIQLISDKLENYDGLIWGGSSLNIYDDTPEIKKQIEFMKDCQKKVKKILAICWGMQVAVTAAGGQVKKANNSHIGIANEIEVNENGIKHPLYINKDLSLIHI
;
A
#
# COMPACT_ATOMS: atom_id res chain seq x y z
N MET A 1 20.07 -10.40 -3.47
CA MET A 1 18.65 -10.49 -3.05
C MET A 1 18.18 -9.09 -2.73
N LYS A 2 17.08 -8.61 -3.33
CA LYS A 2 16.54 -7.28 -3.09
C LYS A 2 15.66 -7.28 -1.85
N LYS A 3 15.76 -6.22 -1.06
CA LYS A 3 15.02 -6.09 0.20
C LYS A 3 13.80 -5.17 0.03
N ILE A 4 12.62 -5.72 0.26
CA ILE A 4 11.34 -5.02 0.10
C ILE A 4 10.69 -4.83 1.47
N LEU A 5 10.25 -3.62 1.75
CA LEU A 5 9.42 -3.32 2.90
C LEU A 5 7.94 -3.43 2.49
N ILE A 6 7.18 -4.28 3.15
CA ILE A 6 5.73 -4.35 3.01
C ILE A 6 5.10 -3.63 4.19
N VAL A 7 4.22 -2.68 3.89
CA VAL A 7 3.52 -1.90 4.92
C VAL A 7 2.10 -2.41 5.07
N GLU A 8 1.77 -2.83 6.28
CA GLU A 8 0.43 -3.26 6.67
C GLU A 8 -0.44 -2.03 6.98
N GLY A 9 -1.53 -1.90 6.24
CA GLY A 9 -2.47 -0.80 6.38
C GLY A 9 -3.58 -1.02 7.39
N ASN A 10 -3.92 -2.29 7.68
CA ASN A 10 -4.98 -2.63 8.62
C ASN A 10 -4.54 -2.46 10.08
N LEU A 11 -5.51 -2.27 10.96
CA LEU A 11 -5.27 -2.32 12.40
C LEU A 11 -4.94 -3.74 12.85
N ARG A 12 -4.25 -3.86 13.99
CA ARG A 12 -3.85 -5.16 14.53
C ARG A 12 -5.06 -6.07 14.79
N GLU A 13 -6.10 -5.52 15.40
CA GLU A 13 -7.33 -6.25 15.74
C GLU A 13 -8.00 -6.84 14.51
N GLU A 14 -7.96 -6.14 13.40
CA GLU A 14 -8.53 -6.60 12.14
C GLU A 14 -7.72 -7.76 11.55
N ASN A 15 -6.40 -7.66 11.55
CA ASN A 15 -5.52 -8.74 11.10
C ASN A 15 -5.65 -9.99 12.00
N GLU A 16 -5.79 -9.81 13.30
CA GLU A 16 -6.10 -10.91 14.23
C GLU A 16 -7.44 -11.57 13.92
N SER A 17 -8.45 -10.77 13.55
CA SER A 17 -9.76 -11.29 13.13
C SER A 17 -9.64 -12.10 11.83
N PHE A 18 -8.87 -11.62 10.84
CA PHE A 18 -8.62 -12.37 9.61
C PHE A 18 -7.95 -13.71 9.90
N SER A 19 -6.88 -13.70 10.68
CA SER A 19 -6.15 -14.92 11.05
C SER A 19 -7.02 -15.94 11.81
N LYS A 20 -7.86 -15.48 12.73
CA LYS A 20 -8.81 -16.33 13.48
C LYS A 20 -9.84 -17.02 12.56
N ASN A 21 -10.18 -16.37 11.44
CA ASN A 21 -11.12 -16.89 10.46
C ASN A 21 -10.45 -17.62 9.29
N GLY A 22 -9.14 -17.87 9.36
CA GLY A 22 -8.40 -18.55 8.30
C GLY A 22 -8.25 -17.72 7.02
N ILE A 23 -8.37 -16.41 7.12
CA ILE A 23 -8.22 -15.45 6.01
C ILE A 23 -6.80 -14.87 6.07
N GLN A 24 -6.10 -14.91 4.95
CA GLN A 24 -4.78 -14.25 4.84
C GLN A 24 -4.93 -12.74 4.95
N THR A 25 -4.00 -12.11 5.65
CA THR A 25 -3.85 -10.65 5.64
C THR A 25 -3.38 -10.17 4.27
N HIS A 26 -3.58 -8.90 3.97
CA HIS A 26 -3.08 -8.31 2.72
C HIS A 26 -1.56 -8.46 2.58
N THR A 27 -0.83 -8.34 3.69
CA THR A 27 0.61 -8.51 3.75
C THR A 27 1.06 -9.93 3.40
N GLU A 28 0.40 -10.94 3.96
CA GLU A 28 0.68 -12.35 3.66
C GLU A 28 0.41 -12.66 2.20
N SER A 29 -0.74 -12.23 1.68
CA SER A 29 -1.10 -12.41 0.28
C SER A 29 -0.10 -11.74 -0.69
N LEU A 30 0.38 -10.53 -0.36
CA LEU A 30 1.41 -9.85 -1.15
C LEU A 30 2.75 -10.61 -1.13
N LYS A 31 3.18 -11.10 0.04
CA LYS A 31 4.42 -11.89 0.15
C LYS A 31 4.33 -13.17 -0.67
N ASP A 32 3.24 -13.91 -0.54
CA ASP A 32 3.03 -15.16 -1.26
C ASP A 32 3.02 -14.93 -2.77
N SER A 33 2.28 -13.91 -3.22
CA SER A 33 2.23 -13.54 -4.64
C SER A 33 3.60 -13.19 -5.20
N LEU A 34 4.37 -12.37 -4.51
CA LEU A 34 5.71 -11.97 -4.96
C LEU A 34 6.70 -13.14 -4.94
N SER A 35 6.62 -13.99 -3.91
CA SER A 35 7.48 -15.17 -3.77
C SER A 35 7.20 -16.23 -4.85
N HIS A 36 5.98 -16.24 -5.40
CA HIS A 36 5.64 -17.12 -6.53
C HIS A 36 6.42 -16.76 -7.80
N PHE A 37 6.71 -15.47 -8.01
CA PHE A 37 7.38 -15.01 -9.24
C PHE A 37 8.91 -14.96 -9.13
N THR A 38 9.47 -14.88 -7.92
CA THR A 38 10.93 -14.78 -7.76
C THR A 38 11.39 -15.14 -6.35
N ASN A 39 12.54 -15.81 -6.26
CA ASN A 39 13.23 -16.13 -5.01
C ASN A 39 14.30 -15.09 -4.65
N GLU A 40 14.42 -14.00 -5.41
CA GLU A 40 15.46 -12.99 -5.21
C GLU A 40 15.04 -11.84 -4.28
N LEU A 41 13.87 -11.95 -3.66
CA LEU A 41 13.35 -10.94 -2.73
C LEU A 41 13.45 -11.43 -1.28
N SER A 42 13.71 -10.48 -0.40
CA SER A 42 13.50 -10.62 1.05
C SER A 42 12.53 -9.56 1.53
N PHE A 43 11.72 -9.88 2.53
CA PHE A 43 10.64 -9.03 2.98
C PHE A 43 10.77 -8.73 4.47
N ASP A 44 10.69 -7.45 4.82
CA ASP A 44 10.32 -7.01 6.16
C ASP A 44 8.88 -6.49 6.11
N VAL A 45 8.19 -6.59 7.23
CA VAL A 45 6.82 -6.09 7.38
C VAL A 45 6.79 -5.08 8.51
N VAL A 46 6.03 -4.00 8.32
CA VAL A 46 5.80 -2.98 9.33
C VAL A 46 4.33 -2.58 9.37
N ASN A 47 3.80 -2.34 10.56
CA ASN A 47 2.48 -1.75 10.77
C ASN A 47 2.64 -0.39 11.48
N PRO A 48 2.58 0.73 10.75
CA PRO A 48 2.81 2.06 11.34
C PRO A 48 1.78 2.45 12.39
N SER A 49 0.59 1.85 12.37
CA SER A 49 -0.47 2.12 13.34
C SER A 49 -0.16 1.56 14.72
N SER A 50 0.54 0.43 14.80
CA SER A 50 0.68 -0.37 16.03
C SER A 50 2.12 -0.67 16.46
N ASP A 51 3.10 -0.58 15.55
CA ASP A 51 4.48 -0.94 15.89
C ASP A 51 5.16 0.12 16.75
N GLN A 52 5.67 -0.31 17.90
CA GLN A 52 6.36 0.58 18.84
C GLN A 52 7.72 1.07 18.30
N ASN A 53 8.33 0.30 17.40
CA ASN A 53 9.67 0.57 16.86
C ASN A 53 9.65 1.24 15.49
N ILE A 54 8.55 1.92 15.14
CA ILE A 54 8.38 2.54 13.83
C ILE A 54 9.53 3.51 13.49
N GLN A 55 10.06 4.23 14.48
CA GLN A 55 11.17 5.15 14.29
C GLN A 55 12.45 4.43 13.86
N LEU A 56 12.76 3.27 14.43
CA LEU A 56 13.94 2.49 14.05
C LEU A 56 13.85 1.98 12.61
N ILE A 57 12.64 1.73 12.12
CA ILE A 57 12.40 1.34 10.73
C ILE A 57 12.51 2.56 9.83
N SER A 58 11.95 3.71 10.25
CA SER A 58 12.07 4.97 9.52
C SER A 58 13.52 5.39 9.32
N ASP A 59 14.38 5.17 10.29
CA ASP A 59 15.82 5.47 10.21
C ASP A 59 16.59 4.57 9.23
N LYS A 60 16.01 3.41 8.87
CA LYS A 60 16.60 2.41 7.98
C LYS A 60 15.93 2.32 6.62
N LEU A 61 14.99 3.19 6.30
CA LEU A 61 14.21 3.15 5.05
C LEU A 61 15.08 3.17 3.80
N GLU A 62 16.22 3.84 3.82
CA GLU A 62 17.16 3.89 2.69
C GLU A 62 17.80 2.54 2.35
N ASN A 63 17.74 1.57 3.28
CA ASN A 63 18.28 0.22 3.07
C ASN A 63 17.33 -0.70 2.28
N TYR A 64 16.12 -0.24 1.96
CA TYR A 64 15.17 -1.00 1.17
C TYR A 64 15.27 -0.62 -0.31
N ASP A 65 15.28 -1.64 -1.17
CA ASP A 65 15.25 -1.47 -2.63
C ASP A 65 13.88 -0.99 -3.14
N GLY A 66 12.83 -1.23 -2.35
CA GLY A 66 11.49 -0.79 -2.64
C GLY A 66 10.54 -0.99 -1.47
N LEU A 67 9.38 -0.36 -1.58
CA LEU A 67 8.30 -0.43 -0.60
C LEU A 67 6.99 -0.76 -1.32
N ILE A 68 6.19 -1.63 -0.71
CA ILE A 68 4.83 -1.93 -1.16
C ILE A 68 3.87 -1.63 -0.01
N TRP A 69 2.85 -0.82 -0.30
CA TRP A 69 1.78 -0.50 0.63
C TRP A 69 0.45 -0.93 0.04
N GLY A 70 -0.18 -1.91 0.64
CA GLY A 70 -1.40 -2.54 0.14
C GLY A 70 -2.69 -1.83 0.53
N GLY A 71 -3.78 -2.59 0.48
CA GLY A 71 -5.11 -2.16 0.87
C GLY A 71 -5.32 -2.13 2.38
N SER A 72 -6.44 -1.52 2.78
CA SER A 72 -6.97 -1.53 4.15
C SER A 72 -8.47 -1.27 4.10
N SER A 73 -9.18 -1.64 5.16
CA SER A 73 -10.59 -1.29 5.38
C SER A 73 -10.79 0.13 5.90
N LEU A 74 -9.72 0.83 6.26
CA LEU A 74 -9.79 2.18 6.82
C LEU A 74 -10.24 3.21 5.77
N ASN A 75 -10.81 4.31 6.26
CA ASN A 75 -11.15 5.46 5.44
C ASN A 75 -10.25 6.64 5.84
N ILE A 76 -9.51 7.20 4.88
CA ILE A 76 -8.53 8.25 5.15
C ILE A 76 -9.15 9.53 5.76
N TYR A 77 -10.42 9.77 5.49
CA TYR A 77 -11.16 10.92 5.99
C TYR A 77 -11.69 10.76 7.43
N ASP A 78 -11.51 9.60 8.07
CA ASP A 78 -11.90 9.37 9.47
C ASP A 78 -10.92 10.03 10.47
N ASP A 79 -9.74 10.43 10.00
CA ASP A 79 -8.73 11.25 10.71
C ASP A 79 -8.33 10.71 12.09
N THR A 80 -8.28 9.39 12.24
CA THR A 80 -7.90 8.76 13.51
C THR A 80 -6.40 8.88 13.80
N PRO A 81 -5.95 8.69 15.05
CA PRO A 81 -4.53 8.67 15.40
C PRO A 81 -3.72 7.64 14.61
N GLU A 82 -4.30 6.47 14.34
CA GLU A 82 -3.68 5.38 13.58
C GLU A 82 -3.45 5.79 12.12
N ILE A 83 -4.43 6.46 11.52
CA ILE A 83 -4.32 7.02 10.16
C ILE A 83 -3.22 8.09 10.10
N LYS A 84 -3.19 8.98 11.09
CA LYS A 84 -2.14 10.01 11.19
C LYS A 84 -0.74 9.41 11.27
N LYS A 85 -0.55 8.37 12.05
CA LYS A 85 0.74 7.65 12.11
C LYS A 85 1.13 7.07 10.74
N GLN A 86 0.19 6.49 10.01
CA GLN A 86 0.43 5.98 8.67
C GLN A 86 0.83 7.10 7.69
N ILE A 87 0.14 8.24 7.74
CA ILE A 87 0.46 9.39 6.90
C ILE A 87 1.87 9.92 7.20
N GLU A 88 2.24 10.08 8.47
CA GLU A 88 3.58 10.53 8.86
C GLU A 88 4.67 9.54 8.42
N PHE A 89 4.46 8.25 8.60
CA PHE A 89 5.38 7.24 8.10
C PHE A 89 5.54 7.27 6.58
N MET A 90 4.44 7.47 5.83
CA MET A 90 4.51 7.63 4.38
C MET A 90 5.31 8.86 3.95
N LYS A 91 5.24 9.97 4.68
CA LYS A 91 6.08 11.16 4.40
C LYS A 91 7.58 10.83 4.48
N ASP A 92 7.97 10.01 5.45
CA ASP A 92 9.35 9.55 5.57
C ASP A 92 9.72 8.58 4.45
N CYS A 93 8.80 7.67 4.09
CA CYS A 93 9.00 6.76 2.96
C CYS A 93 9.22 7.52 1.65
N GLN A 94 8.41 8.54 1.38
CA GLN A 94 8.53 9.35 0.16
C GLN A 94 9.86 10.11 0.05
N LYS A 95 10.47 10.45 1.19
CA LYS A 95 11.79 11.12 1.21
C LYS A 95 12.95 10.14 1.01
N LYS A 96 12.83 8.91 1.52
CA LYS A 96 13.95 7.98 1.69
C LYS A 96 13.92 6.77 0.76
N VAL A 97 12.74 6.33 0.31
CA VAL A 97 12.59 5.14 -0.54
C VAL A 97 12.38 5.55 -1.99
N LYS A 98 13.24 5.04 -2.89
CA LYS A 98 13.21 5.43 -4.31
C LYS A 98 12.06 4.82 -5.10
N LYS A 99 11.58 3.65 -4.69
CA LYS A 99 10.55 2.88 -5.41
C LYS A 99 9.43 2.54 -4.45
N ILE A 100 8.28 3.16 -4.64
CA ILE A 100 7.08 2.93 -3.83
C ILE A 100 5.96 2.46 -4.75
N LEU A 101 5.39 1.29 -4.45
CA LEU A 101 4.13 0.82 -5.03
C LEU A 101 3.04 0.97 -3.97
N ALA A 102 2.14 1.90 -4.20
CA ALA A 102 1.03 2.21 -3.31
C ALA A 102 -0.29 1.80 -3.97
N ILE A 103 -1.01 0.85 -3.38
CA ILE A 103 -2.21 0.22 -3.94
C ILE A 103 -3.40 0.54 -3.03
N CYS A 104 -4.53 0.98 -3.61
CA CYS A 104 -5.78 1.24 -2.91
C CYS A 104 -5.59 2.17 -1.70
N TRP A 105 -5.62 1.64 -0.49
CA TRP A 105 -5.36 2.41 0.73
C TRP A 105 -3.99 3.08 0.72
N GLY A 106 -2.94 2.34 0.34
CA GLY A 106 -1.59 2.89 0.24
C GLY A 106 -1.52 4.10 -0.68
N MET A 107 -2.26 4.11 -1.80
CA MET A 107 -2.37 5.25 -2.69
C MET A 107 -3.05 6.45 -1.99
N GLN A 108 -4.12 6.22 -1.24
CA GLN A 108 -4.80 7.29 -0.49
C GLN A 108 -3.87 7.92 0.54
N VAL A 109 -3.14 7.09 1.28
CA VAL A 109 -2.13 7.55 2.25
C VAL A 109 -1.02 8.33 1.55
N ALA A 110 -0.51 7.84 0.41
CA ALA A 110 0.56 8.50 -0.34
C ALA A 110 0.14 9.87 -0.89
N VAL A 111 -1.07 9.97 -1.44
CA VAL A 111 -1.63 11.24 -1.94
C VAL A 111 -1.80 12.24 -0.80
N THR A 112 -2.34 11.80 0.34
CA THR A 112 -2.54 12.66 1.51
C THR A 112 -1.20 13.11 2.11
N ALA A 113 -0.22 12.21 2.21
CA ALA A 113 1.13 12.54 2.68
C ALA A 113 1.85 13.57 1.80
N ALA A 114 1.57 13.55 0.49
CA ALA A 114 2.08 14.53 -0.48
C ALA A 114 1.30 15.87 -0.50
N GLY A 115 0.30 16.04 0.38
CA GLY A 115 -0.51 17.25 0.45
C GLY A 115 -1.72 17.26 -0.48
N GLY A 116 -2.03 16.15 -1.14
CA GLY A 116 -3.25 15.96 -1.91
C GLY A 116 -4.49 15.75 -1.04
N GLN A 117 -5.64 15.67 -1.67
CA GLN A 117 -6.92 15.45 -0.98
C GLN A 117 -7.59 14.16 -1.44
N VAL A 118 -8.05 13.38 -0.47
CA VAL A 118 -8.94 12.24 -0.66
C VAL A 118 -10.23 12.54 0.07
N LYS A 119 -11.37 12.42 -0.62
CA LYS A 119 -12.70 12.77 -0.08
C LYS A 119 -13.63 11.58 -0.19
N LYS A 120 -14.58 11.50 0.74
CA LYS A 120 -15.70 10.58 0.61
C LYS A 120 -16.53 10.96 -0.63
N ALA A 121 -16.79 9.98 -1.49
CA ALA A 121 -17.67 10.19 -2.63
C ALA A 121 -19.11 10.39 -2.18
N ASN A 122 -19.87 11.24 -2.88
CA ASN A 122 -21.29 11.45 -2.60
C ASN A 122 -22.12 10.19 -2.85
N ASN A 123 -21.71 9.41 -3.86
CA ASN A 123 -22.32 8.12 -4.20
C ASN A 123 -21.24 7.04 -4.15
N SER A 124 -21.55 5.91 -3.50
CA SER A 124 -20.66 4.74 -3.55
C SER A 124 -20.72 4.14 -4.95
N HIS A 125 -19.56 3.92 -5.55
CA HIS A 125 -19.43 3.14 -6.76
C HIS A 125 -19.18 1.68 -6.37
N ILE A 126 -20.17 0.82 -6.62
CA ILE A 126 -20.05 -0.61 -6.43
C ILE A 126 -20.27 -1.24 -7.79
N GLY A 127 -19.27 -1.96 -8.31
CA GLY A 127 -19.40 -2.62 -9.59
C GLY A 127 -18.10 -2.73 -10.37
N ILE A 128 -18.24 -2.93 -11.66
CA ILE A 128 -17.13 -3.08 -12.61
C ILE A 128 -16.94 -1.76 -13.34
N ALA A 129 -15.72 -1.21 -13.30
CA ALA A 129 -15.37 -0.08 -14.13
C ALA A 129 -15.02 -0.58 -15.54
N ASN A 130 -15.74 -0.08 -16.53
CA ASN A 130 -15.48 -0.33 -17.95
C ASN A 130 -14.76 0.89 -18.56
N GLU A 131 -14.14 0.66 -19.72
CA GLU A 131 -13.55 1.76 -20.53
C GLU A 131 -12.51 2.58 -19.76
N ILE A 132 -11.61 1.88 -19.04
CA ILE A 132 -10.50 2.56 -18.35
C ILE A 132 -9.44 2.93 -19.36
N GLU A 133 -9.21 4.23 -19.49
CA GLU A 133 -8.18 4.77 -20.36
C GLU A 133 -6.90 5.08 -19.59
N VAL A 134 -5.75 4.73 -20.18
CA VAL A 134 -4.45 5.14 -19.67
C VAL A 134 -4.09 6.49 -20.26
N ASN A 135 -3.79 7.46 -19.42
CA ASN A 135 -3.33 8.75 -19.89
C ASN A 135 -1.92 8.67 -20.50
N GLU A 136 -1.46 9.76 -21.14
CA GLU A 136 -0.17 9.81 -21.81
C GLU A 136 1.03 9.42 -20.93
N ASN A 137 1.00 9.72 -19.65
CA ASN A 137 2.04 9.36 -18.70
C ASN A 137 2.00 7.87 -18.36
N GLY A 138 0.80 7.32 -18.21
CA GLY A 138 0.58 5.90 -17.95
C GLY A 138 1.06 5.02 -19.12
N ILE A 139 0.78 5.40 -20.36
CA ILE A 139 1.21 4.66 -21.56
C ILE A 139 2.73 4.44 -21.57
N LYS A 140 3.50 5.41 -21.09
CA LYS A 140 4.97 5.36 -21.05
C LYS A 140 5.51 4.68 -19.78
N HIS A 141 4.64 4.36 -18.81
CA HIS A 141 5.08 3.84 -17.53
C HIS A 141 5.39 2.33 -17.62
N PRO A 142 6.53 1.86 -17.09
CA PRO A 142 6.95 0.46 -17.19
C PRO A 142 5.92 -0.57 -16.72
N LEU A 143 5.06 -0.23 -15.75
CA LEU A 143 4.01 -1.10 -15.24
C LEU A 143 2.91 -1.41 -16.28
N TYR A 144 2.75 -0.58 -17.31
CA TYR A 144 1.70 -0.72 -18.32
C TYR A 144 2.20 -1.27 -19.66
N ILE A 145 3.51 -1.48 -19.80
CA ILE A 145 4.08 -2.05 -21.04
C ILE A 145 3.51 -3.45 -21.24
N ASN A 146 2.90 -3.68 -22.43
CA ASN A 146 2.26 -4.96 -22.80
C ASN A 146 1.13 -5.40 -21.83
N LYS A 147 0.38 -4.47 -21.26
CA LYS A 147 -0.79 -4.75 -20.43
C LYS A 147 -2.04 -4.26 -21.13
N ASP A 148 -2.98 -5.17 -21.35
CA ASP A 148 -4.35 -4.81 -21.67
C ASP A 148 -5.07 -4.44 -20.38
N LEU A 149 -5.59 -3.23 -20.31
CA LEU A 149 -6.37 -2.79 -19.15
C LEU A 149 -7.80 -3.35 -19.28
N SER A 150 -8.03 -4.48 -18.70
CA SER A 150 -9.38 -5.02 -18.54
C SER A 150 -9.72 -5.12 -17.06
N LEU A 151 -10.80 -4.46 -16.65
CA LEU A 151 -11.50 -4.62 -15.39
C LEU A 151 -10.71 -4.23 -14.12
N ILE A 152 -11.06 -3.10 -13.55
CA ILE A 152 -10.75 -2.77 -12.16
C ILE A 152 -12.06 -2.85 -11.36
N HIS A 153 -12.06 -3.64 -10.29
CA HIS A 153 -13.07 -3.55 -9.25
C HIS A 153 -12.78 -2.33 -8.37
N ILE A 154 -13.74 -1.48 -8.25
CA ILE A 154 -13.71 -0.34 -7.35
C ILE A 154 -14.75 -0.55 -6.26
#